data_762f25ef238df1aeb8862e49a94196ef
#
_entry.id   762f25ef238df1aeb8862e49a94196ef
#
_cell.length_a   1.000
_cell.length_b   1.000
_cell.length_c   1.000
_cell.angle_alpha   90.00
_cell.angle_beta   90.00
_cell.angle_gamma   90.00
#
_symmetry.space_group_name_H-M   'P 1'
#
loop_
_entity.id
_entity.type
_entity.pdbx_description
1 polymer ?
#
loop_
_entity_poly.entity_id
_entity_poly.type
_entity_poly.pdbx_seq_one_letter_code
_entity_poly.pdbx_strand_id
1 'polypeptide(L)'
;MVALGSAYFLRAEFPLLNLPELQSITDYMWLFPWVAVIGPATLRGQGFYDQPRLTSRWGIMLIIVRSCLYTVLGTILFLFLIRAQAARSVVILVGGFGGFLVYLRHELTRWGAGNTVWQRRVLWLGTPAETARAQAALSGLEREALITVGTHDADTLDAPTLIAILHRESIDAVIASLAGSDPARLDPLFTACEEEGIELLIRPGLALSSPWRMAVDDFGGEPVLYVRAQTASPTSLAIKQAFDYLAAAALLMALLPLFIVIGIAVKLTSPGPVIFRQERGGRNGRAFHMLKFRSMRAGAEDEQAALADQNVLKGPAFKLDLDPRVTPLGRFLRRHSLDELPQLWNVLRGEMSLVGPRPLPLAEVAAIAQGRDRRRLSVKPGLTGLWQVSGRSDLADFADWVRL
;
A
#
# COMPACT_ATOMS: atom_id res chain seq x y z
N MET A 1 -18.47 -14.72 -9.79
CA MET A 1 -18.70 -15.23 -11.16
C MET A 1 -17.72 -16.34 -11.52
N VAL A 2 -16.38 -16.11 -11.52
CA VAL A 2 -15.38 -17.15 -11.88
C VAL A 2 -15.55 -18.43 -11.05
N ALA A 3 -15.62 -18.34 -9.72
CA ALA A 3 -15.80 -19.52 -8.85
C ALA A 3 -17.07 -20.30 -9.12
N LEU A 4 -18.19 -19.63 -9.41
CA LEU A 4 -19.45 -20.26 -9.74
C LEU A 4 -19.38 -20.97 -11.11
N GLY A 5 -18.84 -20.29 -12.12
CA GLY A 5 -18.65 -20.85 -13.45
C GLY A 5 -17.72 -22.07 -13.43
N SER A 6 -16.56 -21.97 -12.76
CA SER A 6 -15.61 -23.08 -12.62
C SER A 6 -16.21 -24.27 -11.86
N ALA A 7 -16.95 -24.02 -10.79
CA ALA A 7 -17.60 -25.06 -10.00
C ALA A 7 -18.69 -25.79 -10.80
N TYR A 8 -19.49 -25.02 -11.56
CA TYR A 8 -20.53 -25.59 -12.43
C TYR A 8 -19.91 -26.42 -13.56
N PHE A 9 -18.90 -25.89 -14.26
CA PHE A 9 -18.21 -26.57 -15.35
C PHE A 9 -17.55 -27.87 -14.86
N LEU A 10 -16.81 -27.82 -13.76
CA LEU A 10 -16.17 -28.99 -13.17
C LEU A 10 -17.20 -30.07 -12.84
N ARG A 11 -18.34 -29.67 -12.29
CA ARG A 11 -19.43 -30.62 -11.96
C ARG A 11 -20.10 -31.18 -13.19
N ALA A 12 -20.19 -30.44 -14.30
CA ALA A 12 -20.79 -30.88 -15.57
C ALA A 12 -19.89 -31.87 -16.33
N GLU A 13 -18.58 -31.58 -16.39
CA GLU A 13 -17.61 -32.37 -17.17
C GLU A 13 -17.07 -33.60 -16.43
N PHE A 14 -17.07 -33.60 -15.08
CA PHE A 14 -16.58 -34.70 -14.27
C PHE A 14 -17.68 -35.32 -13.41
N PRO A 15 -18.45 -36.29 -13.94
CA PRO A 15 -19.47 -37.01 -13.17
C PRO A 15 -18.83 -38.04 -12.21
N LEU A 16 -18.01 -37.54 -11.25
CA LEU A 16 -17.28 -38.38 -10.30
C LEU A 16 -18.14 -39.14 -9.29
N LEU A 17 -19.45 -38.87 -9.25
CA LEU A 17 -20.42 -39.51 -8.37
C LEU A 17 -21.76 -39.56 -9.11
N ASN A 18 -22.57 -40.58 -8.91
CA ASN A 18 -23.97 -40.67 -9.38
C ASN A 18 -24.85 -39.60 -8.72
N LEU A 19 -24.61 -38.35 -9.04
CA LEU A 19 -25.31 -37.18 -8.49
C LEU A 19 -26.45 -36.78 -9.46
N PRO A 20 -27.54 -36.18 -8.94
CA PRO A 20 -28.68 -35.73 -9.76
C PRO A 20 -28.26 -34.81 -10.90
N GLU A 21 -29.06 -34.79 -12.00
CA GLU A 21 -28.83 -33.87 -13.11
C GLU A 21 -28.74 -32.42 -12.68
N LEU A 22 -27.82 -31.68 -13.32
CA LEU A 22 -27.62 -30.26 -13.05
C LEU A 22 -28.71 -29.44 -13.74
N GLN A 23 -29.27 -28.49 -13.01
CA GLN A 23 -30.08 -27.42 -13.62
C GLN A 23 -29.18 -26.47 -14.43
N SER A 24 -29.80 -25.62 -15.26
CA SER A 24 -29.09 -24.65 -16.07
C SER A 24 -28.24 -23.73 -15.17
N ILE A 25 -27.08 -23.26 -15.67
CA ILE A 25 -26.23 -22.31 -14.93
C ILE A 25 -26.98 -21.03 -14.53
N THR A 26 -27.97 -20.63 -15.34
CA THR A 26 -28.85 -19.49 -15.07
C THR A 26 -29.63 -19.66 -13.78
N ASP A 27 -29.98 -20.89 -13.43
CA ASP A 27 -30.75 -21.21 -12.22
C ASP A 27 -29.89 -21.05 -10.93
N TYR A 28 -28.58 -20.95 -11.07
CA TYR A 28 -27.64 -20.71 -9.97
C TYR A 28 -27.18 -19.24 -9.88
N MET A 29 -27.46 -18.39 -10.87
CA MET A 29 -26.96 -17.01 -10.90
C MET A 29 -27.47 -16.15 -9.73
N TRP A 30 -28.64 -16.43 -9.21
CA TRP A 30 -29.20 -15.74 -8.04
C TRP A 30 -28.43 -16.03 -6.74
N LEU A 31 -27.66 -17.12 -6.66
CA LEU A 31 -26.76 -17.39 -5.53
C LEU A 31 -25.56 -16.44 -5.50
N PHE A 32 -25.21 -15.83 -6.64
CA PHE A 32 -24.06 -14.95 -6.72
C PHE A 32 -24.13 -13.74 -5.77
N PRO A 33 -25.19 -12.94 -5.75
CA PRO A 33 -25.28 -11.82 -4.79
C PRO A 33 -25.22 -12.30 -3.33
N TRP A 34 -25.81 -13.45 -3.01
CA TRP A 34 -25.75 -14.05 -1.69
C TRP A 34 -24.30 -14.40 -1.28
N VAL A 35 -23.60 -15.15 -2.12
CA VAL A 35 -22.20 -15.57 -1.85
C VAL A 35 -21.26 -14.35 -1.85
N ALA A 36 -21.53 -13.34 -2.69
CA ALA A 36 -20.76 -12.10 -2.75
C ALA A 36 -20.84 -11.27 -1.44
N VAL A 37 -21.92 -11.43 -0.67
CA VAL A 37 -22.09 -10.78 0.64
C VAL A 37 -21.56 -11.66 1.77
N ILE A 38 -21.98 -12.92 1.82
CA ILE A 38 -21.65 -13.86 2.91
C ILE A 38 -20.15 -14.19 2.93
N GLY A 39 -19.52 -14.40 1.78
CA GLY A 39 -18.11 -14.75 1.70
C GLY A 39 -17.19 -13.69 2.35
N PRO A 40 -17.24 -12.42 1.93
CA PRO A 40 -16.50 -11.35 2.61
C PRO A 40 -16.91 -11.14 4.08
N ALA A 41 -18.19 -11.33 4.44
CA ALA A 41 -18.65 -11.19 5.82
C ALA A 41 -18.03 -12.26 6.73
N THR A 42 -17.97 -13.53 6.30
CA THR A 42 -17.32 -14.61 7.05
C THR A 42 -15.81 -14.42 7.14
N LEU A 43 -15.13 -13.96 6.06
CA LEU A 43 -13.72 -13.60 6.08
C LEU A 43 -13.44 -12.47 7.08
N ARG A 44 -14.31 -11.44 7.12
CA ARG A 44 -14.21 -10.34 8.07
C ARG A 44 -14.41 -10.82 9.52
N GLY A 45 -15.45 -11.65 9.75
CA GLY A 45 -15.71 -12.22 11.08
C GLY A 45 -14.58 -13.09 11.61
N GLN A 46 -13.76 -13.67 10.74
CA GLN A 46 -12.56 -14.43 11.09
C GLN A 46 -11.29 -13.55 11.16
N GLY A 47 -11.42 -12.23 11.04
CA GLY A 47 -10.28 -11.32 11.12
C GLY A 47 -9.36 -11.33 9.90
N PHE A 48 -9.76 -11.90 8.76
CA PHE A 48 -8.91 -11.99 7.56
C PHE A 48 -8.42 -10.61 7.07
N TYR A 49 -9.25 -9.59 7.21
CA TYR A 49 -8.92 -8.22 6.79
C TYR A 49 -8.21 -7.40 7.87
N ASP A 50 -8.29 -7.84 9.13
CA ASP A 50 -7.73 -7.13 10.29
C ASP A 50 -6.37 -7.71 10.71
N GLN A 51 -5.91 -8.74 10.01
CA GLN A 51 -4.66 -9.43 10.33
C GLN A 51 -3.44 -8.55 10.08
N PRO A 52 -2.45 -8.56 10.97
CA PRO A 52 -1.17 -7.98 10.68
C PRO A 52 -0.53 -8.70 9.50
N ARG A 53 0.27 -7.97 8.75
CA ARG A 53 0.98 -8.49 7.57
C ARG A 53 2.01 -9.59 7.91
N LEU A 54 2.14 -9.94 9.18
CA LEU A 54 3.10 -10.92 9.72
C LEU A 54 2.48 -12.30 9.98
N THR A 55 1.21 -12.51 9.66
CA THR A 55 0.54 -13.80 9.91
C THR A 55 1.14 -14.91 9.05
N SER A 56 1.37 -16.07 9.66
CA SER A 56 1.92 -17.24 8.98
C SER A 56 1.01 -17.70 7.82
N ARG A 57 1.59 -18.28 6.76
CA ARG A 57 0.84 -18.87 5.63
C ARG A 57 -0.21 -19.86 6.12
N TRP A 58 0.14 -20.65 7.11
CA TRP A 58 -0.74 -21.64 7.72
C TRP A 58 -1.93 -20.98 8.43
N GLY A 59 -1.69 -19.92 9.20
CA GLY A 59 -2.75 -19.15 9.86
C GLY A 59 -3.75 -18.56 8.86
N ILE A 60 -3.26 -17.96 7.79
CA ILE A 60 -4.11 -17.42 6.72
C ILE A 60 -4.91 -18.52 6.02
N MET A 61 -4.27 -19.66 5.72
CA MET A 61 -4.95 -20.80 5.11
C MET A 61 -6.07 -21.32 6.01
N LEU A 62 -5.84 -21.44 7.31
CA LEU A 62 -6.86 -21.88 8.28
C LEU A 62 -8.05 -20.91 8.34
N ILE A 63 -7.81 -19.59 8.30
CA ILE A 63 -8.86 -18.58 8.28
C ILE A 63 -9.70 -18.70 6.99
N ILE A 64 -9.06 -18.85 5.85
CA ILE A 64 -9.75 -19.02 4.57
C ILE A 64 -10.59 -20.30 4.58
N VAL A 65 -10.03 -21.42 5.03
CA VAL A 65 -10.75 -22.71 5.13
C VAL A 65 -11.96 -22.60 6.05
N ARG A 66 -11.80 -22.03 7.25
CA ARG A 66 -12.92 -21.81 8.18
C ARG A 66 -13.99 -20.90 7.58
N SER A 67 -13.59 -19.81 6.94
CA SER A 67 -14.53 -18.87 6.30
C SER A 67 -15.28 -19.53 5.14
N CYS A 68 -14.61 -20.35 4.34
CA CYS A 68 -15.26 -21.14 3.29
C CYS A 68 -16.25 -22.13 3.86
N LEU A 69 -15.89 -22.83 4.94
CA LEU A 69 -16.80 -23.76 5.62
C LEU A 69 -18.05 -23.04 6.12
N TYR A 70 -17.92 -21.91 6.80
CA TYR A 70 -19.06 -21.11 7.26
C TYR A 70 -19.91 -20.57 6.11
N THR A 71 -19.28 -20.13 5.01
CA THR A 71 -19.99 -19.69 3.82
C THR A 71 -20.80 -20.81 3.20
N VAL A 72 -20.22 -22.00 3.04
CA VAL A 72 -20.91 -23.19 2.50
C VAL A 72 -22.06 -23.61 3.41
N LEU A 73 -21.82 -23.76 4.72
CA LEU A 73 -22.85 -24.15 5.69
C LEU A 73 -23.98 -23.11 5.74
N GLY A 74 -23.65 -21.83 5.79
CA GLY A 74 -24.64 -20.73 5.76
C GLY A 74 -25.45 -20.72 4.48
N THR A 75 -24.82 -20.99 3.33
CA THR A 75 -25.53 -21.08 2.05
C THR A 75 -26.45 -22.32 1.99
N ILE A 76 -26.01 -23.48 2.47
CA ILE A 76 -26.85 -24.69 2.53
C ILE A 76 -28.05 -24.46 3.45
N LEU A 77 -27.84 -23.86 4.63
CA LEU A 77 -28.92 -23.51 5.56
C LEU A 77 -29.91 -22.53 4.93
N PHE A 78 -29.40 -21.50 4.24
CA PHE A 78 -30.24 -20.54 3.53
C PHE A 78 -31.09 -21.21 2.45
N LEU A 79 -30.49 -22.07 1.61
CA LEU A 79 -31.19 -22.85 0.62
C LEU A 79 -32.31 -23.74 1.20
N PHE A 80 -32.01 -24.34 2.37
CA PHE A 80 -32.98 -25.15 3.10
C PHE A 80 -34.18 -24.31 3.55
N LEU A 81 -33.92 -23.12 4.14
CA LEU A 81 -34.97 -22.23 4.63
C LEU A 81 -35.89 -21.71 3.54
N ILE A 82 -35.32 -21.33 2.39
CA ILE A 82 -36.12 -20.84 1.24
C ILE A 82 -36.68 -21.97 0.35
N ARG A 83 -36.43 -23.25 0.73
CA ARG A 83 -36.83 -24.44 -0.01
C ARG A 83 -36.37 -24.43 -1.47
N ALA A 84 -35.27 -23.76 -1.78
CA ALA A 84 -34.73 -23.74 -3.14
C ALA A 84 -34.01 -25.04 -3.46
N GLN A 85 -34.26 -25.54 -4.68
CA GLN A 85 -33.57 -26.70 -5.22
C GLN A 85 -32.27 -26.25 -5.90
N ALA A 86 -31.14 -26.40 -5.21
CA ALA A 86 -29.83 -26.21 -5.79
C ALA A 86 -28.93 -27.40 -5.44
N ALA A 87 -28.14 -27.86 -6.42
CA ALA A 87 -27.22 -28.97 -6.21
C ALA A 87 -26.18 -28.61 -5.13
N ARG A 88 -26.23 -29.30 -3.98
CA ARG A 88 -25.32 -29.08 -2.83
C ARG A 88 -23.85 -29.20 -3.23
N SER A 89 -23.56 -30.08 -4.20
CA SER A 89 -22.24 -30.25 -4.77
C SER A 89 -21.68 -28.94 -5.42
N VAL A 90 -22.54 -28.19 -6.13
CA VAL A 90 -22.15 -26.89 -6.70
C VAL A 90 -21.81 -25.90 -5.61
N VAL A 91 -22.59 -25.82 -4.52
CA VAL A 91 -22.34 -24.93 -3.39
C VAL A 91 -20.99 -25.24 -2.72
N ILE A 92 -20.70 -26.53 -2.50
CA ILE A 92 -19.42 -26.97 -1.90
C ILE A 92 -18.23 -26.59 -2.82
N LEU A 93 -18.37 -26.85 -4.13
CA LEU A 93 -17.34 -26.51 -5.10
C LEU A 93 -17.13 -24.99 -5.22
N VAL A 94 -18.21 -24.19 -5.17
CA VAL A 94 -18.12 -22.71 -5.14
C VAL A 94 -17.32 -22.24 -3.92
N GLY A 95 -17.56 -22.84 -2.75
CA GLY A 95 -16.78 -22.55 -1.54
C GLY A 95 -15.29 -22.90 -1.72
N GLY A 96 -14.98 -24.09 -2.25
CA GLY A 96 -13.60 -24.52 -2.50
C GLY A 96 -12.87 -23.64 -3.52
N PHE A 97 -13.48 -23.37 -4.67
CA PHE A 97 -12.91 -22.47 -5.68
C PHE A 97 -12.81 -21.03 -5.18
N GLY A 98 -13.80 -20.55 -4.43
CA GLY A 98 -13.77 -19.23 -3.82
C GLY A 98 -12.59 -19.09 -2.85
N GLY A 99 -12.40 -20.09 -1.98
CA GLY A 99 -11.25 -20.13 -1.06
C GLY A 99 -9.92 -20.21 -1.80
N PHE A 100 -9.83 -21.05 -2.82
CA PHE A 100 -8.62 -21.13 -3.65
C PHE A 100 -8.30 -19.79 -4.33
N LEU A 101 -9.29 -19.10 -4.90
CA LEU A 101 -9.09 -17.80 -5.53
C LEU A 101 -8.68 -16.72 -4.51
N VAL A 102 -9.25 -16.73 -3.31
CA VAL A 102 -8.85 -15.83 -2.22
C VAL A 102 -7.40 -16.09 -1.80
N TYR A 103 -7.02 -17.37 -1.65
CA TYR A 103 -5.65 -17.75 -1.31
C TYR A 103 -4.67 -17.40 -2.44
N LEU A 104 -5.03 -17.73 -3.69
CA LEU A 104 -4.23 -17.40 -4.87
C LEU A 104 -4.01 -15.89 -4.99
N ARG A 105 -5.07 -15.10 -4.82
CA ARG A 105 -4.95 -13.64 -4.79
C ARG A 105 -4.01 -13.20 -3.69
N HIS A 106 -4.12 -13.77 -2.48
CA HIS A 106 -3.22 -13.45 -1.37
C HIS A 106 -1.76 -13.75 -1.72
N GLU A 107 -1.46 -14.92 -2.30
CA GLU A 107 -0.11 -15.25 -2.73
C GLU A 107 0.36 -14.41 -3.92
N LEU A 108 -0.51 -14.13 -4.90
CA LEU A 108 -0.17 -13.25 -6.02
C LEU A 108 0.13 -11.81 -5.58
N THR A 109 -0.64 -11.28 -4.62
CA THR A 109 -0.34 -9.96 -4.06
C THR A 109 0.98 -9.97 -3.28
N ARG A 110 1.34 -11.06 -2.62
CA ARG A 110 2.66 -11.23 -2.00
C ARG A 110 3.76 -11.31 -3.05
N TRP A 111 3.57 -12.10 -4.09
CA TRP A 111 4.57 -12.29 -5.14
C TRP A 111 4.75 -11.05 -6.01
N GLY A 112 3.66 -10.41 -6.44
CA GLY A 112 3.70 -9.19 -7.26
C GLY A 112 4.20 -7.95 -6.53
N ALA A 113 4.09 -7.93 -5.18
CA ALA A 113 4.64 -6.87 -4.36
C ALA A 113 6.18 -6.94 -4.24
N GLY A 114 6.80 -8.01 -4.73
CA GLY A 114 8.24 -8.26 -4.60
C GLY A 114 8.66 -8.45 -3.13
N ASN A 115 9.79 -9.10 -2.88
CA ASN A 115 10.32 -9.29 -1.52
C ASN A 115 10.50 -7.97 -0.75
N THR A 116 10.78 -6.87 -1.46
CA THR A 116 11.03 -5.55 -0.88
C THR A 116 9.77 -4.85 -0.35
N VAL A 117 8.56 -5.17 -0.88
CA VAL A 117 7.31 -4.53 -0.45
C VAL A 117 6.77 -5.15 0.84
N TRP A 118 7.15 -6.38 1.15
CA TRP A 118 6.72 -7.09 2.37
C TRP A 118 7.74 -7.01 3.50
N GLN A 119 9.00 -6.67 3.22
CA GLN A 119 10.00 -6.46 4.24
C GLN A 119 9.80 -5.09 4.88
N ARG A 120 9.50 -5.08 6.17
CA ARG A 120 9.37 -3.87 6.96
C ARG A 120 10.70 -3.50 7.58
N ARG A 121 11.09 -2.27 7.40
CA ARG A 121 12.26 -1.70 8.10
C ARG A 121 11.83 -1.31 9.51
N VAL A 122 12.35 -2.01 10.51
CA VAL A 122 11.95 -1.83 11.90
C VAL A 122 13.10 -1.32 12.75
N LEU A 123 12.77 -0.40 13.65
CA LEU A 123 13.65 0.07 14.71
C LEU A 123 13.20 -0.54 16.03
N TRP A 124 14.14 -1.12 16.77
CA TRP A 124 13.84 -1.67 18.08
C TRP A 124 14.19 -0.64 19.17
N LEU A 125 13.21 -0.39 20.07
CA LEU A 125 13.40 0.40 21.27
C LEU A 125 13.32 -0.50 22.50
N GLY A 126 14.33 -0.45 23.36
CA GLY A 126 14.42 -1.22 24.59
C GLY A 126 15.84 -1.62 24.90
N THR A 127 16.05 -2.23 26.06
CA THR A 127 17.38 -2.70 26.46
C THR A 127 17.90 -3.76 25.48
N PRO A 128 19.23 -3.88 25.30
CA PRO A 128 19.81 -4.89 24.41
C PRO A 128 19.37 -6.32 24.72
N ALA A 129 19.14 -6.63 26.01
CA ALA A 129 18.70 -7.95 26.44
C ALA A 129 17.25 -8.25 26.06
N GLU A 130 16.37 -7.26 26.17
CA GLU A 130 14.94 -7.38 25.82
C GLU A 130 14.75 -7.49 24.31
N THR A 131 15.42 -6.62 23.55
CA THR A 131 15.35 -6.64 22.10
C THR A 131 15.94 -7.92 21.51
N ALA A 132 17.04 -8.44 22.04
CA ALA A 132 17.60 -9.72 21.64
C ALA A 132 16.63 -10.90 21.93
N ARG A 133 15.97 -10.92 23.09
CA ARG A 133 14.94 -11.93 23.42
C ARG A 133 13.74 -11.84 22.48
N ALA A 134 13.28 -10.62 22.18
CA ALA A 134 12.17 -10.40 21.29
C ALA A 134 12.50 -10.86 19.86
N GLN A 135 13.68 -10.54 19.35
CA GLN A 135 14.15 -10.99 18.04
C GLN A 135 14.33 -12.51 17.97
N ALA A 136 14.81 -13.14 19.06
CA ALA A 136 14.96 -14.59 19.14
C ALA A 136 13.60 -15.32 19.12
N ALA A 137 12.56 -14.71 19.71
CA ALA A 137 11.21 -15.26 19.75
C ALA A 137 10.46 -15.16 18.39
N LEU A 138 10.98 -14.40 17.41
CA LEU A 138 10.38 -14.32 16.10
C LEU A 138 10.40 -15.67 15.38
N SER A 139 9.27 -16.04 14.78
CA SER A 139 9.19 -17.16 13.86
C SER A 139 10.06 -16.91 12.61
N GLY A 140 10.41 -17.97 11.86
CA GLY A 140 11.18 -17.83 10.63
C GLY A 140 10.55 -16.86 9.64
N LEU A 141 9.21 -16.90 9.48
CA LEU A 141 8.46 -16.03 8.57
C LEU A 141 8.47 -14.55 9.02
N GLU A 142 8.32 -14.30 10.32
CA GLU A 142 8.39 -12.95 10.88
C GLU A 142 9.79 -12.36 10.71
N ARG A 143 10.82 -13.19 10.91
CA ARG A 143 12.21 -12.79 10.72
C ARG A 143 12.53 -12.43 9.27
N GLU A 144 11.99 -13.15 8.30
CA GLU A 144 12.11 -12.84 6.88
C GLU A 144 11.35 -11.56 6.48
N ALA A 145 10.24 -11.27 7.17
CA ALA A 145 9.40 -10.11 6.90
C ALA A 145 9.93 -8.80 7.51
N LEU A 146 10.90 -8.86 8.42
CA LEU A 146 11.44 -7.71 9.13
C LEU A 146 12.91 -7.48 8.77
N ILE A 147 13.23 -6.25 8.41
CA ILE A 147 14.61 -5.76 8.30
C ILE A 147 14.89 -4.94 9.56
N THR A 148 15.65 -5.48 10.49
CA THR A 148 16.12 -4.73 11.65
C THR A 148 17.16 -3.69 11.20
N VAL A 149 16.82 -2.42 11.35
CA VAL A 149 17.70 -1.31 10.98
C VAL A 149 18.61 -0.94 12.13
N GLY A 150 18.11 -1.02 13.36
CA GLY A 150 18.88 -0.70 14.56
C GLY A 150 18.14 -1.05 15.83
N THR A 151 18.87 -0.96 16.96
CA THR A 151 18.35 -1.14 18.31
C THR A 151 18.84 0.04 19.15
N HIS A 152 17.92 0.70 19.82
CA HIS A 152 18.22 1.83 20.71
C HIS A 152 17.55 1.63 22.07
N ASP A 153 18.21 2.09 23.09
CA ASP A 153 17.65 2.09 24.43
C ASP A 153 16.64 3.24 24.56
N ALA A 154 15.42 2.93 24.93
CA ALA A 154 14.35 3.90 25.06
C ALA A 154 14.63 4.95 26.18
N ASP A 155 15.41 4.57 27.20
CA ASP A 155 15.72 5.45 28.32
C ASP A 155 16.81 6.49 27.97
N THR A 156 17.60 6.25 26.93
CA THR A 156 18.69 7.12 26.49
C THR A 156 18.37 7.89 25.20
N LEU A 157 17.33 7.51 24.50
CA LEU A 157 16.94 8.10 23.20
C LEU A 157 16.00 9.28 23.44
N ASP A 158 16.30 10.42 22.85
CA ASP A 158 15.38 11.56 22.80
C ASP A 158 14.60 11.63 21.50
N ALA A 159 13.46 12.34 21.51
CA ALA A 159 12.57 12.46 20.35
C ALA A 159 13.26 13.07 19.11
N PRO A 160 14.08 14.14 19.20
CA PRO A 160 14.79 14.66 18.03
C PRO A 160 15.73 13.65 17.38
N THR A 161 16.47 12.87 18.18
CA THR A 161 17.35 11.82 17.66
C THR A 161 16.55 10.69 17.03
N LEU A 162 15.43 10.28 17.63
CA LEU A 162 14.52 9.30 17.03
C LEU A 162 14.03 9.79 15.67
N ILE A 163 13.53 11.02 15.56
CA ILE A 163 13.09 11.61 14.30
C ILE A 163 14.20 11.58 13.24
N ALA A 164 15.42 11.94 13.62
CA ALA A 164 16.55 11.90 12.70
C ALA A 164 16.85 10.48 12.18
N ILE A 165 16.72 9.46 13.03
CA ILE A 165 16.86 8.04 12.63
C ILE A 165 15.71 7.62 11.69
N LEU A 166 14.45 7.95 12.03
CA LEU A 166 13.28 7.64 11.22
C LEU A 166 13.41 8.21 9.81
N HIS A 167 13.93 9.43 9.70
CA HIS A 167 14.16 10.09 8.40
C HIS A 167 15.28 9.44 7.60
N ARG A 168 16.42 9.21 8.25
CA ARG A 168 17.62 8.69 7.59
C ARG A 168 17.42 7.27 7.09
N GLU A 169 16.78 6.43 7.89
CA GLU A 169 16.69 5.00 7.64
C GLU A 169 15.35 4.56 6.99
N SER A 170 14.42 5.49 6.74
CA SER A 170 13.09 5.18 6.13
C SER A 170 12.38 4.03 6.87
N ILE A 171 12.18 4.20 8.17
CA ILE A 171 11.58 3.21 9.07
C ILE A 171 10.07 3.07 8.77
N ASP A 172 9.57 1.83 8.74
CA ASP A 172 8.13 1.54 8.58
C ASP A 172 7.42 1.38 9.92
N ALA A 173 8.13 0.86 10.94
CA ALA A 173 7.58 0.64 12.26
C ALA A 173 8.66 0.69 13.33
N VAL A 174 8.25 1.12 14.51
CA VAL A 174 9.06 1.07 15.73
C VAL A 174 8.49 -0.03 16.63
N ILE A 175 9.35 -0.94 17.10
CA ILE A 175 8.97 -2.00 18.05
C ILE A 175 9.57 -1.63 19.40
N ALA A 176 8.70 -1.27 20.35
CA ALA A 176 9.10 -0.85 21.68
C ALA A 176 8.89 -1.98 22.70
N SER A 177 9.98 -2.41 23.35
CA SER A 177 9.96 -3.37 24.48
C SER A 177 10.27 -2.58 25.74
N LEU A 178 9.23 -2.28 26.52
CA LEU A 178 9.26 -1.24 27.54
C LEU A 178 9.00 -1.80 28.94
N ALA A 179 9.49 -3.00 29.23
CA ALA A 179 9.39 -3.57 30.57
C ALA A 179 10.24 -2.76 31.56
N GLY A 180 9.59 -1.89 32.31
CA GLY A 180 10.22 -1.11 33.38
C GLY A 180 10.66 0.32 33.00
N SER A 181 10.44 0.77 31.77
CA SER A 181 10.74 2.16 31.40
C SER A 181 9.72 3.16 31.94
N ASP A 182 10.16 4.36 32.27
CA ASP A 182 9.29 5.43 32.75
C ASP A 182 8.34 5.92 31.67
N PRO A 183 7.00 5.84 31.86
CA PRO A 183 6.02 6.31 30.88
C PRO A 183 6.24 7.78 30.46
N ALA A 184 6.72 8.63 31.35
CA ALA A 184 6.98 10.05 31.08
C ALA A 184 8.10 10.26 30.03
N ARG A 185 9.03 9.31 29.92
CA ARG A 185 10.08 9.33 28.89
C ARG A 185 9.64 8.78 27.55
N LEU A 186 8.65 7.92 27.55
CA LEU A 186 8.14 7.27 26.37
C LEU A 186 7.14 8.13 25.59
N ASP A 187 6.39 8.96 26.28
CA ASP A 187 5.38 9.85 25.69
C ASP A 187 5.94 10.73 24.57
N PRO A 188 7.10 11.40 24.74
CA PRO A 188 7.74 12.16 23.64
C PRO A 188 8.15 11.30 22.45
N LEU A 189 8.60 10.05 22.67
CA LEU A 189 8.98 9.13 21.60
C LEU A 189 7.76 8.64 20.84
N PHE A 190 6.65 8.39 21.53
CA PHE A 190 5.39 7.96 20.93
C PHE A 190 4.75 9.10 20.14
N THR A 191 4.77 10.31 20.69
CA THR A 191 4.32 11.52 19.99
C THR A 191 5.12 11.73 18.70
N ALA A 192 6.44 11.54 18.73
CA ALA A 192 7.28 11.63 17.56
C ALA A 192 6.90 10.58 16.48
N CYS A 193 6.66 9.33 16.88
CA CYS A 193 6.18 8.29 15.95
C CYS A 193 4.81 8.64 15.35
N GLU A 194 3.89 9.22 16.16
CA GLU A 194 2.57 9.66 15.70
C GLU A 194 2.67 10.80 14.68
N GLU A 195 3.43 11.82 14.98
CA GLU A 195 3.63 12.98 14.11
C GLU A 195 4.25 12.58 12.76
N GLU A 196 5.19 11.64 12.79
CA GLU A 196 5.82 11.09 11.59
C GLU A 196 4.96 10.06 10.85
N GLY A 197 3.83 9.64 11.44
CA GLY A 197 2.94 8.62 10.87
C GLY A 197 3.55 7.21 10.84
N ILE A 198 4.52 6.96 11.71
CA ILE A 198 5.21 5.66 11.86
C ILE A 198 4.37 4.74 12.75
N GLU A 199 4.31 3.48 12.38
CA GLU A 199 3.60 2.46 13.15
C GLU A 199 4.40 2.09 14.39
N LEU A 200 3.74 2.11 15.57
CA LEU A 200 4.35 1.74 16.83
C LEU A 200 3.73 0.45 17.36
N LEU A 201 4.57 -0.56 17.61
CA LEU A 201 4.21 -1.82 18.25
C LEU A 201 4.78 -1.83 19.66
N ILE A 202 3.92 -1.96 20.65
CA ILE A 202 4.32 -1.95 22.06
C ILE A 202 4.07 -3.33 22.65
N ARG A 203 5.11 -3.92 23.25
CA ARG A 203 4.99 -5.16 24.04
C ARG A 203 4.38 -4.84 25.40
N PRO A 204 3.48 -5.73 25.93
CA PRO A 204 2.68 -5.39 27.12
C PRO A 204 3.52 -5.12 28.36
N GLY A 205 3.03 -4.22 29.19
CA GLY A 205 3.62 -3.77 30.45
C GLY A 205 3.29 -2.31 30.77
N LEU A 206 2.68 -1.58 29.80
CA LEU A 206 2.39 -0.16 29.93
C LEU A 206 0.89 0.15 29.82
N ALA A 207 0.40 0.96 30.75
CA ALA A 207 -0.88 1.66 30.62
C ALA A 207 -0.62 2.95 29.82
N LEU A 208 -1.05 3.01 28.57
CA LEU A 208 -0.97 4.23 27.75
C LEU A 208 -2.08 5.21 28.13
N SER A 209 -1.73 6.44 28.42
CA SER A 209 -2.65 7.51 28.83
C SER A 209 -3.29 8.29 27.67
N SER A 210 -2.94 8.00 26.43
CA SER A 210 -3.43 8.73 25.25
C SER A 210 -4.55 7.99 24.49
N PRO A 211 -5.48 8.69 23.79
CA PRO A 211 -6.60 8.07 23.05
C PRO A 211 -6.17 7.44 21.72
N TRP A 212 -5.19 6.58 21.75
CA TRP A 212 -4.71 5.86 20.58
C TRP A 212 -5.69 4.75 20.16
N ARG A 213 -5.77 4.45 18.88
CA ARG A 213 -6.42 3.22 18.44
C ARG A 213 -5.42 2.07 18.62
N MET A 214 -5.61 1.35 19.68
CA MET A 214 -4.82 0.18 20.02
C MET A 214 -5.55 -1.08 19.59
N ALA A 215 -4.82 -2.03 19.03
CA ALA A 215 -5.26 -3.39 18.83
C ALA A 215 -4.23 -4.32 19.51
N VAL A 216 -4.71 -5.38 20.09
CA VAL A 216 -3.84 -6.43 20.61
C VAL A 216 -3.59 -7.42 19.49
N ASP A 217 -2.35 -7.80 19.30
CA ASP A 217 -1.92 -8.77 18.31
C ASP A 217 -0.89 -9.73 18.88
N ASP A 218 -0.69 -10.86 18.21
CA ASP A 218 0.35 -11.81 18.57
C ASP A 218 1.60 -11.55 17.73
N PHE A 219 2.74 -11.36 18.37
CA PHE A 219 4.03 -11.16 17.72
C PHE A 219 5.07 -12.06 18.37
N GLY A 220 5.49 -13.11 17.67
CA GLY A 220 6.45 -14.09 18.19
C GLY A 220 5.92 -14.89 19.39
N GLY A 221 4.61 -15.12 19.48
CA GLY A 221 3.97 -15.84 20.59
C GLY A 221 3.74 -14.99 21.84
N GLU A 222 3.98 -13.67 21.76
CA GLU A 222 3.68 -12.74 22.85
C GLU A 222 2.65 -11.71 22.40
N PRO A 223 1.68 -11.33 23.27
CA PRO A 223 0.73 -10.29 22.96
C PRO A 223 1.43 -8.94 22.89
N VAL A 224 1.22 -8.21 21.77
CA VAL A 224 1.72 -6.86 21.56
C VAL A 224 0.58 -5.88 21.40
N LEU A 225 0.74 -4.67 21.91
CA LEU A 225 -0.17 -3.58 21.64
C LEU A 225 0.24 -2.88 20.34
N TYR A 226 -0.69 -2.91 19.40
CA TYR A 226 -0.51 -2.32 18.10
C TYR A 226 -1.15 -0.95 18.04
N VAL A 227 -0.38 0.08 17.77
CA VAL A 227 -0.85 1.47 17.74
C VAL A 227 -0.73 2.03 16.33
N ARG A 228 -1.83 2.49 15.76
CA ARG A 228 -1.86 3.09 14.43
C ARG A 228 -2.19 4.57 14.48
N ALA A 229 -1.33 5.36 13.88
CA ALA A 229 -1.60 6.76 13.55
C ALA A 229 -2.56 6.92 12.34
N GLN A 230 -2.71 5.86 11.51
CA GLN A 230 -3.57 5.89 10.33
C GLN A 230 -5.04 5.59 10.68
N THR A 231 -5.93 6.47 10.24
CA THR A 231 -7.38 6.35 10.44
C THR A 231 -8.07 5.39 9.47
N ALA A 232 -7.42 5.04 8.36
CA ALA A 232 -7.99 4.17 7.33
C ALA A 232 -7.93 2.69 7.71
N SER A 233 -9.05 1.98 7.57
CA SER A 233 -9.08 0.54 7.83
C SER A 233 -8.27 -0.25 6.79
N PRO A 234 -7.66 -1.39 7.15
CA PRO A 234 -6.95 -2.24 6.20
C PRO A 234 -7.80 -2.65 5.00
N THR A 235 -9.09 -2.89 5.22
CA THR A 235 -10.06 -3.19 4.16
C THR A 235 -10.24 -2.06 3.17
N SER A 236 -10.40 -0.82 3.64
CA SER A 236 -10.53 0.34 2.74
C SER A 236 -9.26 0.60 1.94
N LEU A 237 -8.09 0.38 2.54
CA LEU A 237 -6.82 0.46 1.83
C LEU A 237 -6.67 -0.64 0.78
N ALA A 238 -7.10 -1.87 1.07
CA ALA A 238 -7.08 -2.98 0.12
C ALA A 238 -8.04 -2.74 -1.07
N ILE A 239 -9.26 -2.26 -0.80
CA ILE A 239 -10.24 -1.89 -1.84
C ILE A 239 -9.67 -0.77 -2.72
N LYS A 240 -9.10 0.27 -2.10
CA LYS A 240 -8.44 1.36 -2.83
C LYS A 240 -7.32 0.85 -3.71
N GLN A 241 -6.45 -0.02 -3.19
CA GLN A 241 -5.34 -0.57 -3.95
C GLN A 241 -5.80 -1.43 -5.12
N ALA A 242 -6.84 -2.24 -4.95
CA ALA A 242 -7.45 -3.01 -6.02
C ALA A 242 -8.02 -2.09 -7.11
N PHE A 243 -8.72 -1.03 -6.71
CA PHE A 243 -9.23 -0.02 -7.63
C PHE A 243 -8.09 0.67 -8.40
N ASP A 244 -7.03 1.09 -7.70
CA ASP A 244 -5.85 1.72 -8.32
C ASP A 244 -5.26 0.81 -9.42
N TYR A 245 -5.08 -0.49 -9.14
CA TYR A 245 -4.52 -1.43 -10.11
C TYR A 245 -5.45 -1.68 -11.31
N LEU A 246 -6.73 -1.91 -11.07
CA LEU A 246 -7.70 -2.16 -12.13
C LEU A 246 -7.86 -0.94 -13.04
N ALA A 247 -7.99 0.24 -12.45
CA ALA A 247 -8.13 1.48 -13.20
C ALA A 247 -6.85 1.83 -13.96
N ALA A 248 -5.66 1.66 -13.35
CA ALA A 248 -4.39 1.90 -14.04
C ALA A 248 -4.18 0.93 -15.21
N ALA A 249 -4.52 -0.36 -15.06
CA ALA A 249 -4.45 -1.34 -16.12
C ALA A 249 -5.42 -1.01 -17.27
N ALA A 250 -6.67 -0.68 -16.94
CA ALA A 250 -7.67 -0.28 -17.94
C ALA A 250 -7.24 0.99 -18.71
N LEU A 251 -6.73 2.00 -17.99
CA LEU A 251 -6.24 3.23 -18.61
C LEU A 251 -5.01 2.98 -19.48
N LEU A 252 -4.06 2.15 -19.06
CA LEU A 252 -2.89 1.80 -19.89
C LEU A 252 -3.31 1.09 -21.17
N MET A 253 -4.26 0.15 -21.10
CA MET A 253 -4.78 -0.53 -22.29
C MET A 253 -5.51 0.44 -23.21
N ALA A 254 -6.41 1.27 -22.67
CA ALA A 254 -7.18 2.24 -23.46
C ALA A 254 -6.31 3.32 -24.11
N LEU A 255 -5.27 3.78 -23.41
CA LEU A 255 -4.37 4.83 -23.88
C LEU A 255 -3.14 4.28 -24.63
N LEU A 256 -3.02 2.98 -24.85
CA LEU A 256 -1.88 2.38 -25.56
C LEU A 256 -1.59 3.02 -26.93
N PRO A 257 -2.59 3.28 -27.81
CA PRO A 257 -2.33 3.98 -29.07
C PRO A 257 -1.74 5.37 -28.87
N LEU A 258 -2.24 6.11 -27.88
CA LEU A 258 -1.74 7.44 -27.54
C LEU A 258 -0.28 7.37 -27.01
N PHE A 259 0.06 6.37 -26.21
CA PHE A 259 1.44 6.15 -25.76
C PHE A 259 2.40 5.94 -26.94
N ILE A 260 1.98 5.16 -27.92
CA ILE A 260 2.78 4.92 -29.14
C ILE A 260 2.99 6.22 -29.90
N VAL A 261 1.92 6.99 -30.15
CA VAL A 261 1.97 8.26 -30.88
C VAL A 261 2.89 9.25 -30.17
N ILE A 262 2.72 9.43 -28.85
CA ILE A 262 3.58 10.34 -28.05
C ILE A 262 5.03 9.82 -28.05
N GLY A 263 5.24 8.53 -27.92
CA GLY A 263 6.58 7.91 -27.93
C GLY A 263 7.33 8.19 -29.23
N ILE A 264 6.66 8.01 -30.37
CA ILE A 264 7.21 8.32 -31.70
C ILE A 264 7.49 9.83 -31.82
N ALA A 265 6.55 10.69 -31.43
CA ALA A 265 6.72 12.14 -31.50
C ALA A 265 7.89 12.62 -30.63
N VAL A 266 8.07 12.10 -29.41
CA VAL A 266 9.21 12.42 -28.55
C VAL A 266 10.52 11.95 -29.16
N LYS A 267 10.54 10.76 -29.80
CA LYS A 267 11.75 10.22 -30.43
C LYS A 267 12.19 11.01 -31.66
N LEU A 268 11.23 11.51 -32.43
CA LEU A 268 11.48 12.30 -33.62
C LEU A 268 11.91 13.76 -33.32
N THR A 269 11.44 14.31 -32.18
CA THR A 269 11.69 15.73 -31.85
C THR A 269 12.97 15.96 -31.03
N SER A 270 13.53 14.94 -30.40
CA SER A 270 14.78 15.10 -29.65
C SER A 270 15.54 13.78 -29.50
N PRO A 271 16.89 13.79 -29.54
CA PRO A 271 17.72 12.59 -29.34
C PRO A 271 17.64 12.09 -27.90
N GLY A 272 17.66 10.74 -27.69
CA GLY A 272 17.70 10.11 -26.38
C GLY A 272 16.50 9.19 -26.08
N PRO A 273 16.31 8.73 -24.81
CA PRO A 273 15.22 7.83 -24.41
C PRO A 273 13.87 8.55 -24.43
N VAL A 274 12.80 7.83 -24.78
CA VAL A 274 11.42 8.34 -24.79
C VAL A 274 10.91 8.57 -23.37
N ILE A 275 11.22 7.66 -22.47
CA ILE A 275 10.83 7.69 -21.05
C ILE A 275 11.98 8.27 -20.23
N PHE A 276 11.66 9.33 -19.52
CA PHE A 276 12.50 9.94 -18.51
C PHE A 276 12.22 9.32 -17.14
N ARG A 277 13.28 9.06 -16.36
CA ARG A 277 13.20 8.47 -15.03
C ARG A 277 13.79 9.46 -14.04
N GLN A 278 13.04 9.77 -13.00
CA GLN A 278 13.49 10.67 -11.95
C GLN A 278 13.28 10.06 -10.58
N GLU A 279 14.29 10.10 -9.74
CA GLU A 279 14.16 9.65 -8.36
C GLU A 279 13.27 10.59 -7.55
N ARG A 280 12.30 10.01 -6.86
CA ARG A 280 11.33 10.70 -6.02
C ARG A 280 11.14 9.96 -4.70
N GLY A 281 10.74 10.69 -3.67
CA GLY A 281 10.32 10.10 -2.40
C GLY A 281 8.94 9.47 -2.51
N GLY A 282 8.87 8.19 -2.22
CA GLY A 282 7.65 7.40 -2.11
C GLY A 282 7.16 7.30 -0.66
N ARG A 283 6.44 6.21 -0.36
CA ARG A 283 5.95 5.94 1.00
C ARG A 283 7.12 5.83 1.98
N ASN A 284 7.00 6.48 3.13
CA ASN A 284 8.02 6.59 4.18
C ASN A 284 9.36 7.18 3.68
N GLY A 285 9.33 7.99 2.62
CA GLY A 285 10.53 8.60 2.04
C GLY A 285 11.40 7.67 1.20
N ARG A 286 10.98 6.43 0.96
CA ARG A 286 11.74 5.48 0.12
C ARG A 286 11.83 5.98 -1.31
N ALA A 287 13.04 5.98 -1.86
CA ALA A 287 13.28 6.39 -3.23
C ALA A 287 12.63 5.41 -4.22
N PHE A 288 12.00 5.95 -5.26
CA PHE A 288 11.52 5.19 -6.42
C PHE A 288 11.73 5.99 -7.69
N HIS A 289 11.75 5.31 -8.85
CA HIS A 289 11.91 5.95 -10.14
C HIS A 289 10.55 6.30 -10.74
N MET A 290 10.18 7.57 -10.65
CA MET A 290 8.99 8.10 -11.30
C MET A 290 9.19 8.19 -12.81
N LEU A 291 8.24 7.65 -13.58
CA LEU A 291 8.30 7.58 -15.03
C LEU A 291 7.51 8.75 -15.65
N LYS A 292 8.12 9.41 -16.66
CA LYS A 292 7.46 10.45 -17.47
C LYS A 292 7.86 10.32 -18.92
N PHE A 293 7.04 10.84 -19.85
CA PHE A 293 7.55 11.13 -21.18
C PHE A 293 8.56 12.26 -21.10
N ARG A 294 9.66 12.14 -21.85
CA ARG A 294 10.66 13.20 -21.92
C ARG A 294 10.06 14.45 -22.55
N SER A 295 10.03 15.53 -21.81
CA SER A 295 9.53 16.84 -22.21
C SER A 295 10.62 17.91 -22.30
N MET A 296 11.85 17.57 -21.88
CA MET A 296 13.03 18.44 -21.92
C MET A 296 14.11 17.88 -22.85
N ARG A 297 15.08 18.71 -23.20
CA ARG A 297 16.25 18.30 -23.97
C ARG A 297 17.11 17.32 -23.17
N ALA A 298 17.93 16.53 -23.87
CA ALA A 298 18.92 15.67 -23.19
C ALA A 298 19.93 16.57 -22.46
N GLY A 299 20.33 16.18 -21.23
CA GLY A 299 21.23 16.96 -20.38
C GLY A 299 20.59 18.13 -19.63
N ALA A 300 19.28 18.33 -19.72
CA ALA A 300 18.57 19.41 -19.04
C ALA A 300 18.69 19.41 -17.50
N GLU A 301 19.06 18.28 -16.89
CA GLU A 301 19.29 18.20 -15.44
C GLU A 301 20.56 18.94 -15.03
N ASP A 302 21.61 18.83 -15.83
CA ASP A 302 22.91 19.49 -15.57
C ASP A 302 22.78 21.03 -15.67
N GLU A 303 21.84 21.53 -16.47
CA GLU A 303 21.56 22.95 -16.61
C GLU A 303 20.76 23.54 -15.44
N GLN A 304 20.21 22.71 -14.53
CA GLN A 304 19.32 23.17 -13.44
C GLN A 304 20.06 24.09 -12.46
N ALA A 305 21.31 23.78 -12.15
CA ALA A 305 22.12 24.59 -11.22
C ALA A 305 22.37 26.01 -11.78
N ALA A 306 22.57 26.14 -13.09
CA ALA A 306 22.78 27.43 -13.74
C ALA A 306 21.52 28.31 -13.80
N LEU A 307 20.34 27.71 -13.62
CA LEU A 307 19.05 28.39 -13.64
C LEU A 307 18.48 28.64 -12.24
N ALA A 308 19.23 28.32 -11.19
CA ALA A 308 18.77 28.41 -9.79
C ALA A 308 18.29 29.81 -9.39
N ASP A 309 18.97 30.87 -9.89
CA ASP A 309 18.64 32.27 -9.59
C ASP A 309 17.32 32.74 -10.22
N GLN A 310 16.79 31.99 -11.19
CA GLN A 310 15.51 32.30 -11.88
C GLN A 310 14.33 31.53 -11.25
N ASN A 311 14.56 30.87 -10.12
CA ASN A 311 13.50 30.10 -9.44
C ASN A 311 12.39 31.03 -8.94
N VAL A 312 11.13 30.77 -9.37
CA VAL A 312 9.95 31.56 -8.96
C VAL A 312 9.44 31.15 -7.59
N LEU A 313 9.76 29.92 -7.11
CA LEU A 313 9.29 29.41 -5.81
C LEU A 313 10.27 29.72 -4.70
N LYS A 314 9.73 30.07 -3.52
CA LYS A 314 10.49 30.17 -2.29
C LYS A 314 10.63 28.77 -1.67
N GLY A 315 11.85 28.38 -1.30
CA GLY A 315 12.14 27.08 -0.66
C GLY A 315 12.85 26.09 -1.57
N PRO A 316 12.86 24.79 -1.22
CA PRO A 316 13.64 23.78 -1.95
C PRO A 316 13.07 23.37 -3.29
N ALA A 317 11.82 23.76 -3.61
CA ALA A 317 11.18 23.44 -4.87
C ALA A 317 11.67 24.35 -5.99
N PHE A 318 11.86 23.77 -7.20
CA PHE A 318 12.34 24.51 -8.38
C PHE A 318 11.25 24.62 -9.44
N LYS A 319 10.93 25.84 -9.85
CA LYS A 319 9.96 26.13 -10.92
C LYS A 319 10.40 27.38 -11.69
N LEU A 320 10.32 27.29 -13.01
CA LEU A 320 10.47 28.44 -13.92
C LEU A 320 9.15 28.65 -14.68
N ASP A 321 8.76 29.90 -14.92
CA ASP A 321 7.58 30.23 -15.74
C ASP A 321 7.81 29.87 -17.21
N LEU A 322 8.98 30.19 -17.74
CA LEU A 322 9.42 29.84 -19.09
C LEU A 322 10.74 29.06 -18.99
N ASP A 323 10.67 27.73 -18.88
CA ASP A 323 11.86 26.90 -18.80
C ASP A 323 12.45 26.66 -20.20
N PRO A 324 13.66 27.19 -20.50
CA PRO A 324 14.28 27.09 -21.82
C PRO A 324 14.68 25.66 -22.20
N ARG A 325 14.73 24.75 -21.23
CA ARG A 325 15.06 23.32 -21.41
C ARG A 325 13.91 22.55 -22.04
N VAL A 326 12.67 23.09 -21.97
CA VAL A 326 11.46 22.38 -22.40
C VAL A 326 11.33 22.47 -23.93
N THR A 327 11.21 21.32 -24.59
CA THR A 327 10.97 21.24 -26.03
C THR A 327 9.58 21.78 -26.43
N PRO A 328 9.35 22.23 -27.70
CA PRO A 328 8.01 22.64 -28.14
C PRO A 328 6.95 21.57 -27.92
N LEU A 329 7.26 20.30 -28.25
CA LEU A 329 6.40 19.17 -27.97
C LEU A 329 6.22 18.98 -26.45
N GLY A 330 7.31 19.08 -25.68
CA GLY A 330 7.29 18.97 -24.22
C GLY A 330 6.38 20.01 -23.58
N ARG A 331 6.30 21.22 -24.11
CA ARG A 331 5.40 22.28 -23.65
C ARG A 331 3.93 21.87 -23.83
N PHE A 332 3.60 21.30 -24.99
CA PHE A 332 2.27 20.76 -25.25
C PHE A 332 1.94 19.61 -24.30
N LEU A 333 2.86 18.64 -24.14
CA LEU A 333 2.66 17.49 -23.22
C LEU A 333 2.43 17.95 -21.78
N ARG A 334 3.23 18.89 -21.27
CA ARG A 334 3.11 19.43 -19.91
C ARG A 334 1.81 20.21 -19.70
N ARG A 335 1.40 21.01 -20.69
CA ARG A 335 0.14 21.76 -20.62
C ARG A 335 -1.07 20.84 -20.43
N HIS A 336 -1.05 19.67 -21.06
CA HIS A 336 -2.14 18.71 -21.01
C HIS A 336 -1.87 17.54 -20.03
N SER A 337 -0.77 17.60 -19.27
CA SER A 337 -0.32 16.54 -18.34
C SER A 337 -0.11 15.17 -19.00
N LEU A 338 0.06 15.13 -20.30
CA LEU A 338 0.31 13.90 -21.06
C LEU A 338 1.70 13.31 -20.78
N ASP A 339 2.65 14.14 -20.37
CA ASP A 339 3.98 13.71 -19.94
C ASP A 339 3.95 12.84 -18.68
N GLU A 340 2.91 12.92 -17.88
CA GLU A 340 2.76 12.16 -16.64
C GLU A 340 2.08 10.79 -16.81
N LEU A 341 1.51 10.49 -18.00
CA LEU A 341 0.83 9.22 -18.28
C LEU A 341 1.66 7.95 -17.96
N PRO A 342 2.99 7.90 -18.19
CA PRO A 342 3.80 6.73 -17.83
C PRO A 342 3.81 6.40 -16.33
N GLN A 343 3.41 7.32 -15.44
CA GLN A 343 3.26 7.04 -14.01
C GLN A 343 2.15 6.02 -13.72
N LEU A 344 1.21 5.77 -14.64
CA LEU A 344 0.27 4.65 -14.53
C LEU A 344 1.00 3.31 -14.36
N TRP A 345 2.19 3.17 -14.93
CA TRP A 345 3.04 2.00 -14.71
C TRP A 345 3.61 1.94 -13.28
N ASN A 346 3.95 3.09 -12.68
CA ASN A 346 4.35 3.14 -11.27
C ASN A 346 3.17 2.76 -10.35
N VAL A 347 1.93 3.10 -10.74
CA VAL A 347 0.73 2.67 -10.01
C VAL A 347 0.60 1.14 -10.06
N LEU A 348 0.75 0.51 -11.23
CA LEU A 348 0.73 -0.96 -11.36
C LEU A 348 1.84 -1.65 -10.58
N ARG A 349 3.02 -1.03 -10.48
CA ARG A 349 4.12 -1.52 -9.65
C ARG A 349 3.86 -1.35 -8.14
N GLY A 350 2.81 -0.61 -7.77
CA GLY A 350 2.50 -0.33 -6.38
C GLY A 350 3.37 0.73 -5.72
N GLU A 351 4.22 1.43 -6.49
CA GLU A 351 5.06 2.54 -6.05
C GLU A 351 4.24 3.82 -5.85
N MET A 352 3.19 3.98 -6.64
CA MET A 352 2.25 5.10 -6.62
C MET A 352 0.80 4.64 -6.46
N SER A 353 -0.09 5.59 -6.26
CA SER A 353 -1.55 5.45 -6.27
C SER A 353 -2.13 6.41 -7.32
N LEU A 354 -3.34 6.20 -7.79
CA LEU A 354 -4.02 7.19 -8.65
C LEU A 354 -4.25 8.50 -7.91
N VAL A 355 -4.70 8.44 -6.67
CA VAL A 355 -4.96 9.61 -5.82
C VAL A 355 -4.09 9.55 -4.57
N GLY A 356 -3.28 10.58 -4.36
CA GLY A 356 -2.37 10.71 -3.22
C GLY A 356 -1.59 12.02 -3.25
N PRO A 357 -0.73 12.27 -2.25
CA PRO A 357 0.14 13.45 -2.23
C PRO A 357 1.15 13.39 -3.39
N ARG A 358 1.57 14.57 -3.88
CA ARG A 358 2.56 14.65 -4.96
C ARG A 358 3.89 14.04 -4.54
N PRO A 359 4.52 13.18 -5.38
CA PRO A 359 5.87 12.68 -5.12
C PRO A 359 6.91 13.82 -5.23
N LEU A 360 7.63 14.08 -4.14
CA LEU A 360 8.66 15.11 -4.06
C LEU A 360 10.03 14.57 -4.48
N PRO A 361 10.94 15.41 -5.05
CA PRO A 361 12.36 15.11 -5.16
C PRO A 361 12.95 14.74 -3.80
N LEU A 362 13.97 13.88 -3.76
CA LEU A 362 14.59 13.46 -2.50
C LEU A 362 15.16 14.65 -1.69
N ALA A 363 15.71 15.65 -2.37
CA ALA A 363 16.19 16.86 -1.72
C ALA A 363 15.06 17.65 -1.02
N GLU A 364 13.87 17.72 -1.64
CA GLU A 364 12.72 18.38 -1.04
C GLU A 364 12.16 17.55 0.12
N VAL A 365 12.16 16.22 0.03
CA VAL A 365 11.79 15.33 1.15
C VAL A 365 12.70 15.53 2.34
N ALA A 366 14.01 15.65 2.11
CA ALA A 366 15.00 15.91 3.14
C ALA A 366 14.83 17.30 3.80
N ALA A 367 14.33 18.27 3.03
CA ALA A 367 14.11 19.64 3.50
C ALA A 367 12.81 19.82 4.31
N ILE A 368 11.94 18.82 4.37
CA ILE A 368 10.72 18.87 5.23
C ILE A 368 11.19 18.78 6.71
N ALA A 369 11.18 19.90 7.41
CA ALA A 369 11.66 20.00 8.77
C ALA A 369 10.62 19.62 9.84
N GLN A 370 9.31 19.79 9.55
CA GLN A 370 8.25 19.58 10.54
C GLN A 370 7.65 18.15 10.42
N GLY A 371 7.57 17.43 11.53
CA GLY A 371 7.03 16.07 11.58
C GLY A 371 5.59 15.98 11.06
N ARG A 372 4.75 16.98 11.35
CA ARG A 372 3.37 17.05 10.83
C ARG A 372 3.33 17.03 9.30
N ASP A 373 4.23 17.72 8.65
CA ASP A 373 4.31 17.81 7.18
C ASP A 373 4.86 16.53 6.56
N ARG A 374 5.68 15.78 7.30
CA ARG A 374 6.17 14.47 6.88
C ARG A 374 5.10 13.38 6.91
N ARG A 375 4.01 13.57 7.65
CA ARG A 375 2.88 12.63 7.68
C ARG A 375 2.33 12.31 6.28
N ARG A 376 2.48 13.21 5.32
CA ARG A 376 2.14 12.95 3.90
C ARG A 376 2.89 11.77 3.30
N LEU A 377 4.09 11.48 3.80
CA LEU A 377 4.89 10.35 3.34
C LEU A 377 4.41 9.00 3.88
N SER A 378 3.52 8.97 4.88
CA SER A 378 2.96 7.72 5.41
C SER A 378 2.08 6.96 4.42
N VAL A 379 1.66 7.61 3.32
CA VAL A 379 0.85 7.05 2.23
C VAL A 379 1.62 7.02 0.92
N LYS A 380 1.13 6.23 -0.06
CA LYS A 380 1.73 6.22 -1.40
C LYS A 380 1.49 7.56 -2.08
N PRO A 381 2.49 8.11 -2.81
CA PRO A 381 2.30 9.30 -3.63
C PRO A 381 1.30 9.02 -4.75
N GLY A 382 0.58 10.07 -5.18
CA GLY A 382 -0.45 9.97 -6.19
C GLY A 382 -0.04 10.52 -7.57
N LEU A 383 -0.68 9.99 -8.60
CA LEU A 383 -0.68 10.57 -9.95
C LEU A 383 -1.44 11.90 -9.95
N THR A 384 -2.55 11.96 -9.20
CA THR A 384 -3.32 13.18 -8.92
C THR A 384 -3.57 13.33 -7.42
N GLY A 385 -3.96 14.53 -6.98
CA GLY A 385 -4.22 14.81 -5.57
C GLY A 385 -4.89 16.15 -5.36
N LEU A 386 -5.27 16.43 -4.10
CA LEU A 386 -5.98 17.67 -3.72
C LEU A 386 -5.28 18.93 -4.21
N TRP A 387 -3.95 19.02 -4.11
CA TRP A 387 -3.17 20.16 -4.54
C TRP A 387 -3.32 20.45 -6.05
N GLN A 388 -3.51 19.42 -6.88
CA GLN A 388 -3.66 19.56 -8.33
C GLN A 388 -5.03 20.12 -8.71
N VAL A 389 -6.07 19.84 -7.93
CA VAL A 389 -7.44 20.27 -8.17
C VAL A 389 -7.80 21.58 -7.43
N SER A 390 -6.98 21.96 -6.43
CA SER A 390 -7.23 23.15 -5.57
C SER A 390 -6.39 24.38 -5.96
N GLY A 391 -5.90 24.50 -7.21
CA GLY A 391 -5.17 25.69 -7.66
C GLY A 391 -3.69 25.46 -7.96
N ARG A 392 -3.40 24.49 -8.78
CA ARG A 392 -2.09 24.00 -9.23
C ARG A 392 -0.98 25.04 -9.42
N SER A 393 -1.32 26.28 -9.74
CA SER A 393 -0.37 27.34 -10.14
C SER A 393 -0.23 28.48 -9.15
N ASP A 394 -1.15 28.63 -8.21
CA ASP A 394 -1.30 29.85 -7.41
C ASP A 394 -0.67 29.76 -6.01
N LEU A 395 -0.17 28.58 -5.64
CA LEU A 395 0.50 28.37 -4.36
C LEU A 395 1.97 28.74 -4.46
N ALA A 396 2.33 29.91 -3.94
CA ALA A 396 3.71 30.42 -3.94
C ALA A 396 4.54 29.95 -2.75
N ASP A 397 3.92 29.51 -1.67
CA ASP A 397 4.62 29.07 -0.45
C ASP A 397 4.70 27.53 -0.41
N PHE A 398 5.91 27.03 -0.14
CA PHE A 398 6.19 25.60 0.01
C PHE A 398 5.40 24.99 1.20
N ALA A 399 5.21 25.75 2.28
CA ALA A 399 4.45 25.28 3.45
C ALA A 399 2.98 25.02 3.12
N ASP A 400 2.33 25.90 2.35
CA ASP A 400 0.95 25.71 1.92
C ASP A 400 0.82 24.55 0.94
N TRP A 401 1.82 24.36 0.10
CA TRP A 401 1.89 23.28 -0.85
C TRP A 401 2.09 21.90 -0.19
N VAL A 402 2.79 21.86 0.94
CA VAL A 402 2.97 20.63 1.74
C VAL A 402 1.70 20.28 2.51
N ARG A 403 0.88 21.25 2.91
CA ARG A 403 -0.37 21.03 3.65
C ARG A 403 -1.52 20.43 2.82
N LEU A 404 -1.49 20.58 1.51
CA LEU A 404 -2.44 20.00 0.55
C LEU A 404 -1.97 18.63 0.01
#